data_229de27b606b62537e1335d5cb80c5e8
#
_entry.id   229de27b606b62537e1335d5cb80c5e8
#
_cell.length_a   1.000
_cell.length_b   1.000
_cell.length_c   1.000
_cell.angle_alpha   90.00
_cell.angle_beta   90.00
_cell.angle_gamma   90.00
#
_symmetry.space_group_name_H-M   'P 1'
#
loop_
_entity.id
_entity.type
_entity.pdbx_description
1 polymer ?
#
loop_
_entity_poly.entity_id
_entity_poly.type
_entity_poly.pdbx_seq_one_letter_code
_entity_poly.pdbx_strand_id
1 'polypeptide(L)'
;MLQATGRRLFILAACGLFFMACLLGMASKTKSKVYIKKLKNGHYQLIVNRKPYIVKGVCYNPIPIGQNHQYDWWSDPNKPWIKDGKLMQEMGINTIRIYQPGENPEAVKKVIRDLYELYGIRTILGHWLGFWEYPCPFYGHQDFRDKITKEVLEMAAAYKDEPGLLFWILGNENNYSCLGTVNSWSNDEIDKEPDPQKQKIMRAKIYYSFVNDLAKSIHKIDPHHPAALGNGELVGLEVASRVAPDIDLVACIIYRGKTFGNLFNSLKLTFDKPLVLSEFGADSFDAYQIKEDQNMQAFFLESQWRQIYKNLANNKEGAGNCIGGTMFEWLDEWWKHNEYDPESWKAHDTGSNWSNPSYYFDVKAKENKNMNEEWFGITALSEDLEGGINKRIPKKSYYVIREFWKNPNVKIKNPK
;
A
#
# COMPACT_ATOMS: atom_id res chain seq x y z
N MET A 1 -64.98 20.76 30.89
CA MET A 1 -63.59 21.03 31.40
C MET A 1 -62.71 19.79 31.30
N LEU A 2 -62.59 19.14 30.13
CA LEU A 2 -61.79 17.90 29.97
C LEU A 2 -61.27 17.74 28.54
N GLN A 3 -60.74 18.80 27.94
CA GLN A 3 -60.13 18.75 26.60
C GLN A 3 -58.77 19.51 26.44
N ALA A 4 -58.21 20.03 27.53
CA ALA A 4 -56.99 20.86 27.47
C ALA A 4 -55.71 20.13 27.92
N THR A 5 -55.78 18.91 28.46
CA THR A 5 -54.62 18.19 29.01
C THR A 5 -53.92 17.22 28.03
N GLY A 6 -54.60 16.81 26.96
CA GLY A 6 -54.01 15.83 26.00
C GLY A 6 -53.02 16.42 25.01
N ARG A 7 -53.13 17.72 24.66
CA ARG A 7 -52.24 18.34 23.67
C ARG A 7 -50.86 18.75 24.20
N ARG A 8 -50.73 18.99 25.51
CA ARG A 8 -49.41 19.35 26.10
C ARG A 8 -48.49 18.16 26.35
N LEU A 9 -49.05 16.95 26.56
CA LEU A 9 -48.24 15.74 26.71
C LEU A 9 -47.64 15.26 25.38
N PHE A 10 -48.33 15.42 24.27
CA PHE A 10 -47.81 15.02 22.95
C PHE A 10 -46.68 15.93 22.45
N ILE A 11 -46.69 17.22 22.77
CA ILE A 11 -45.62 18.16 22.37
C ILE A 11 -44.36 17.93 23.17
N LEU A 12 -44.44 17.56 24.44
CA LEU A 12 -43.28 17.24 25.28
C LEU A 12 -42.63 15.89 24.91
N ALA A 13 -43.41 14.90 24.47
CA ALA A 13 -42.88 13.62 23.98
C ALA A 13 -42.20 13.76 22.59
N ALA A 14 -42.74 14.59 21.68
CA ALA A 14 -42.14 14.86 20.38
C ALA A 14 -40.84 15.65 20.48
N CYS A 15 -40.75 16.66 21.38
CA CYS A 15 -39.52 17.38 21.64
C CYS A 15 -38.45 16.51 22.32
N GLY A 16 -38.82 15.62 23.22
CA GLY A 16 -37.90 14.68 23.86
C GLY A 16 -37.27 13.68 22.89
N LEU A 17 -38.05 13.15 21.95
CA LEU A 17 -37.56 12.25 20.91
C LEU A 17 -36.68 12.95 19.86
N PHE A 18 -36.98 14.22 19.53
CA PHE A 18 -36.16 15.01 18.62
C PHE A 18 -34.80 15.42 19.28
N PHE A 19 -34.80 15.72 20.57
CA PHE A 19 -33.56 15.99 21.31
C PHE A 19 -32.73 14.74 21.53
N MET A 20 -33.33 13.58 21.72
CA MET A 20 -32.62 12.29 21.84
C MET A 20 -32.09 11.80 20.49
N ALA A 21 -32.77 12.08 19.37
CA ALA A 21 -32.27 11.83 18.01
C ALA A 21 -31.13 12.77 17.63
N CYS A 22 -31.14 14.05 18.07
CA CYS A 22 -30.02 14.97 17.88
C CYS A 22 -28.81 14.62 18.77
N LEU A 23 -28.99 14.06 19.95
CA LEU A 23 -27.90 13.59 20.82
C LEU A 23 -27.26 12.27 20.33
N LEU A 24 -28.00 11.43 19.60
CA LEU A 24 -27.46 10.23 18.94
C LEU A 24 -26.71 10.58 17.65
N GLY A 25 -26.92 11.76 17.05
CA GLY A 25 -26.19 12.26 15.88
C GLY A 25 -24.84 12.92 16.21
N MET A 26 -24.55 13.21 17.46
CA MET A 26 -23.28 13.69 17.96
C MET A 26 -22.48 12.59 18.67
N ALA A 27 -22.44 11.38 18.10
CA ALA A 27 -21.38 10.46 18.45
C ALA A 27 -20.07 11.15 18.07
N SER A 28 -19.33 11.66 19.03
CA SER A 28 -17.96 12.16 18.86
C SER A 28 -17.26 11.16 17.94
N LYS A 29 -16.86 11.60 16.73
CA LYS A 29 -16.01 10.81 15.84
C LYS A 29 -14.71 10.57 16.60
N THR A 30 -14.68 9.51 17.43
CA THR A 30 -13.45 9.14 18.15
C THR A 30 -12.41 8.87 17.10
N LYS A 31 -11.32 9.66 17.13
CA LYS A 31 -10.18 9.47 16.23
C LYS A 31 -9.79 8.00 16.21
N SER A 32 -9.61 7.45 15.02
CA SER A 32 -9.12 6.07 14.87
C SER A 32 -7.74 5.98 15.54
N LYS A 33 -7.57 5.03 16.44
CA LYS A 33 -6.25 4.77 17.02
C LYS A 33 -5.68 3.50 16.40
N VAL A 34 -4.56 3.67 15.71
CA VAL A 34 -3.81 2.60 15.08
C VAL A 34 -2.45 2.48 15.76
N TYR A 35 -2.01 1.29 16.12
CA TYR A 35 -0.69 1.10 16.72
C TYR A 35 -0.19 -0.34 16.53
N ILE A 36 1.12 -0.49 16.63
CA ILE A 36 1.77 -1.80 16.66
C ILE A 36 1.83 -2.33 18.09
N LYS A 37 1.45 -3.59 18.28
CA LYS A 37 1.55 -4.30 19.55
C LYS A 37 2.52 -5.46 19.44
N LYS A 38 3.61 -5.43 20.21
CA LYS A 38 4.48 -6.60 20.43
C LYS A 38 3.87 -7.48 21.50
N LEU A 39 3.68 -8.75 21.20
CA LEU A 39 3.12 -9.75 22.10
C LEU A 39 4.23 -10.36 22.98
N LYS A 40 3.86 -11.06 24.06
CA LYS A 40 4.82 -11.70 24.99
C LYS A 40 5.71 -12.73 24.32
N ASN A 41 5.25 -13.37 23.24
CA ASN A 41 6.02 -14.33 22.45
C ASN A 41 6.91 -13.68 21.38
N GLY A 42 7.02 -12.34 21.37
CA GLY A 42 7.80 -11.59 20.38
C GLY A 42 7.13 -11.40 19.03
N HIS A 43 5.88 -11.83 18.86
CA HIS A 43 5.12 -11.61 17.64
C HIS A 43 4.52 -10.19 17.62
N TYR A 44 4.14 -9.71 16.43
CA TYR A 44 3.59 -8.38 16.24
C TYR A 44 2.16 -8.38 15.70
N GLN A 45 1.34 -7.48 16.18
CA GLN A 45 -0.01 -7.24 15.66
C GLN A 45 -0.21 -5.76 15.35
N LEU A 46 -0.85 -5.48 14.22
CA LEU A 46 -1.48 -4.18 13.98
C LEU A 46 -2.81 -4.15 14.72
N ILE A 47 -3.00 -3.10 15.52
CA ILE A 47 -4.22 -2.89 16.29
C ILE A 47 -4.93 -1.65 15.76
N VAL A 48 -6.18 -1.80 15.39
CA VAL A 48 -7.06 -0.71 14.94
C VAL A 48 -8.29 -0.66 15.84
N ASN A 49 -8.52 0.47 16.49
CA ASN A 49 -9.64 0.64 17.42
C ASN A 49 -9.75 -0.50 18.45
N ARG A 50 -8.59 -0.86 19.05
CA ARG A 50 -8.42 -1.94 20.05
C ARG A 50 -8.64 -3.37 19.54
N LYS A 51 -8.79 -3.59 18.25
CA LYS A 51 -8.96 -4.92 17.65
C LYS A 51 -7.75 -5.26 16.76
N PRO A 52 -7.30 -6.53 16.76
CA PRO A 52 -6.34 -7.00 15.77
C PRO A 52 -6.83 -6.75 14.35
N TYR A 53 -5.94 -6.28 13.49
CA TYR A 53 -6.23 -5.96 12.10
C TYR A 53 -5.18 -6.63 11.20
N ILE A 54 -5.66 -7.33 10.18
CA ILE A 54 -4.80 -7.90 9.13
C ILE A 54 -5.01 -7.04 7.88
N VAL A 55 -3.93 -6.49 7.35
CA VAL A 55 -3.97 -5.76 6.08
C VAL A 55 -4.26 -6.75 4.95
N LYS A 56 -5.46 -6.67 4.40
CA LYS A 56 -5.92 -7.38 3.20
C LYS A 56 -6.13 -6.33 2.13
N GLY A 57 -5.07 -5.98 1.43
CA GLY A 57 -5.06 -4.78 0.62
C GLY A 57 -4.67 -4.97 -0.83
N VAL A 58 -4.79 -3.85 -1.55
CA VAL A 58 -4.29 -3.66 -2.91
C VAL A 58 -3.62 -2.30 -3.05
N CYS A 59 -2.63 -2.20 -3.92
CA CYS A 59 -2.16 -0.93 -4.45
C CYS A 59 -3.25 -0.36 -5.37
N TYR A 60 -3.56 0.92 -5.22
CA TYR A 60 -4.71 1.53 -5.88
C TYR A 60 -4.32 2.79 -6.63
N ASN A 61 -4.43 2.71 -7.94
CA ASN A 61 -4.19 3.80 -8.87
C ASN A 61 -5.11 3.61 -10.08
N PRO A 62 -6.38 4.09 -10.06
CA PRO A 62 -7.39 3.76 -11.05
C PRO A 62 -7.26 4.59 -12.34
N ILE A 63 -6.17 4.44 -13.04
CA ILE A 63 -5.90 5.12 -14.30
C ILE A 63 -6.72 4.47 -15.42
N PRO A 64 -7.49 5.24 -16.21
CA PRO A 64 -8.27 4.71 -17.31
C PRO A 64 -7.38 4.41 -18.55
N ILE A 65 -7.86 3.55 -19.43
CA ILE A 65 -7.24 3.29 -20.74
C ILE A 65 -7.08 4.62 -21.50
N GLY A 66 -5.91 4.83 -22.09
CA GLY A 66 -5.56 6.06 -22.82
C GLY A 66 -5.08 7.21 -21.93
N GLN A 67 -4.84 6.96 -20.66
CA GLN A 67 -4.22 7.90 -19.70
C GLN A 67 -2.99 7.26 -19.05
N ASN A 68 -2.12 8.07 -18.44
CA ASN A 68 -0.93 7.60 -17.72
C ASN A 68 -0.96 8.03 -16.24
N HIS A 69 0.16 7.81 -15.53
CA HIS A 69 0.32 8.14 -14.10
C HIS A 69 0.07 9.60 -13.72
N GLN A 70 0.02 10.54 -14.69
CA GLN A 70 -0.28 11.96 -14.45
C GLN A 70 -1.79 12.25 -14.38
N TYR A 71 -2.64 11.24 -14.64
CA TYR A 71 -4.09 11.40 -14.57
C TYR A 71 -4.56 11.68 -13.14
N ASP A 72 -5.21 12.83 -12.94
CA ASP A 72 -5.80 13.21 -11.66
C ASP A 72 -7.12 12.47 -11.39
N TRP A 73 -7.03 11.19 -11.07
CA TRP A 73 -8.19 10.35 -10.75
C TRP A 73 -8.89 10.76 -9.44
N TRP A 74 -8.21 11.51 -8.56
CA TRP A 74 -8.80 12.03 -7.33
C TRP A 74 -9.94 13.01 -7.59
N SER A 75 -9.81 13.80 -8.66
CA SER A 75 -10.78 14.79 -9.08
C SER A 75 -11.73 14.28 -10.18
N ASP A 76 -11.65 13.01 -10.56
CA ASP A 76 -12.51 12.42 -11.59
C ASP A 76 -13.99 12.54 -11.18
N PRO A 77 -14.83 13.23 -11.99
CA PRO A 77 -16.25 13.40 -11.71
C PRO A 77 -17.02 12.08 -11.67
N ASN A 78 -16.54 11.02 -12.34
CA ASN A 78 -17.14 9.70 -12.37
C ASN A 78 -16.81 8.88 -11.11
N LYS A 79 -15.89 9.36 -10.27
CA LYS A 79 -15.53 8.76 -8.96
C LYS A 79 -15.26 7.25 -9.04
N PRO A 80 -14.23 6.82 -9.77
CA PRO A 80 -13.92 5.41 -9.97
C PRO A 80 -13.86 4.61 -8.67
N TRP A 81 -13.41 5.23 -7.56
CA TRP A 81 -13.31 4.60 -6.24
C TRP A 81 -14.66 4.13 -5.68
N ILE A 82 -15.80 4.66 -6.13
CA ILE A 82 -17.12 4.22 -5.66
C ILE A 82 -17.44 2.84 -6.22
N LYS A 83 -17.22 2.61 -7.51
CA LYS A 83 -17.43 1.30 -8.12
C LYS A 83 -16.37 0.30 -7.67
N ASP A 84 -15.11 0.73 -7.68
CA ASP A 84 -13.98 -0.09 -7.24
C ASP A 84 -14.13 -0.47 -5.76
N GLY A 85 -14.50 0.45 -4.88
CA GLY A 85 -14.72 0.21 -3.46
C GLY A 85 -15.79 -0.86 -3.19
N LYS A 86 -16.86 -0.87 -3.98
CA LYS A 86 -17.88 -1.93 -3.89
C LYS A 86 -17.29 -3.30 -4.26
N LEU A 87 -16.59 -3.42 -5.38
CA LEU A 87 -15.94 -4.66 -5.80
C LEU A 87 -14.88 -5.11 -4.79
N MET A 88 -14.08 -4.19 -4.26
CA MET A 88 -13.10 -4.45 -3.22
C MET A 88 -13.74 -4.99 -1.94
N GLN A 89 -14.85 -4.39 -1.49
CA GLN A 89 -15.59 -4.85 -0.33
C GLN A 89 -16.14 -6.27 -0.54
N GLU A 90 -16.73 -6.55 -1.71
CA GLU A 90 -17.24 -7.87 -2.09
C GLU A 90 -16.13 -8.95 -2.12
N MET A 91 -14.92 -8.56 -2.47
CA MET A 91 -13.75 -9.43 -2.41
C MET A 91 -13.25 -9.68 -0.98
N GLY A 92 -13.48 -8.74 -0.07
CA GLY A 92 -12.99 -8.77 1.30
C GLY A 92 -11.72 -7.94 1.52
N ILE A 93 -11.39 -7.05 0.58
CA ILE A 93 -10.36 -6.03 0.75
C ILE A 93 -10.81 -5.06 1.83
N ASN A 94 -9.90 -4.73 2.74
CA ASN A 94 -10.13 -3.79 3.82
C ASN A 94 -9.16 -2.60 3.79
N THR A 95 -8.20 -2.62 2.88
CA THR A 95 -7.12 -1.61 2.82
C THR A 95 -6.75 -1.33 1.38
N ILE A 96 -6.55 -0.05 1.05
CA ILE A 96 -5.82 0.36 -0.15
C ILE A 96 -4.49 0.99 0.24
N ARG A 97 -3.49 0.86 -0.62
CA ARG A 97 -2.24 1.62 -0.54
C ARG A 97 -2.21 2.66 -1.65
N ILE A 98 -1.88 3.88 -1.27
CA ILE A 98 -1.65 5.02 -2.15
C ILE A 98 -0.23 5.50 -1.95
N TYR A 99 0.48 5.71 -3.06
CA TYR A 99 1.91 6.05 -3.04
C TYR A 99 2.18 7.48 -2.61
N GLN A 100 1.33 8.40 -3.06
CA GLN A 100 1.38 9.81 -2.72
C GLN A 100 0.00 10.43 -2.92
N PRO A 101 -0.42 11.39 -2.09
CA PRO A 101 -1.68 12.10 -2.30
C PRO A 101 -1.61 12.96 -3.58
N GLY A 102 -2.77 13.17 -4.20
CA GLY A 102 -2.91 14.14 -5.28
C GLY A 102 -2.77 15.59 -4.80
N GLU A 103 -2.68 16.51 -5.74
CA GLU A 103 -2.45 17.94 -5.46
C GLU A 103 -3.62 18.63 -4.74
N ASN A 104 -4.85 18.11 -4.89
CA ASN A 104 -6.04 18.66 -4.23
C ASN A 104 -6.36 17.92 -2.92
N PRO A 105 -6.03 18.49 -1.75
CA PRO A 105 -6.24 17.80 -0.47
C PRO A 105 -7.70 17.44 -0.18
N GLU A 106 -8.67 18.25 -0.61
CA GLU A 106 -10.09 17.98 -0.36
C GLU A 106 -10.60 16.81 -1.22
N ALA A 107 -10.10 16.69 -2.46
CA ALA A 107 -10.39 15.52 -3.30
C ALA A 107 -9.82 14.25 -2.68
N VAL A 108 -8.57 14.27 -2.22
CA VAL A 108 -7.93 13.13 -1.53
C VAL A 108 -8.70 12.74 -0.27
N LYS A 109 -9.03 13.70 0.60
CA LYS A 109 -9.83 13.45 1.82
C LYS A 109 -11.18 12.83 1.47
N LYS A 110 -11.81 13.32 0.40
CA LYS A 110 -13.08 12.76 -0.05
C LYS A 110 -12.96 11.29 -0.43
N VAL A 111 -11.94 10.91 -1.18
CA VAL A 111 -11.70 9.49 -1.54
C VAL A 111 -11.50 8.64 -0.28
N ILE A 112 -10.64 9.08 0.64
CA ILE A 112 -10.38 8.37 1.91
C ILE A 112 -11.68 8.18 2.71
N ARG A 113 -12.50 9.22 2.83
CA ARG A 113 -13.79 9.17 3.53
C ARG A 113 -14.80 8.26 2.84
N ASP A 114 -15.00 8.42 1.53
CA ASP A 114 -15.95 7.62 0.77
C ASP A 114 -15.62 6.13 0.87
N LEU A 115 -14.35 5.74 0.70
CA LEU A 115 -13.92 4.35 0.80
C LEU A 115 -14.12 3.79 2.22
N TYR A 116 -13.84 4.59 3.24
CA TYR A 116 -14.00 4.16 4.62
C TYR A 116 -15.47 4.12 5.05
N GLU A 117 -16.24 5.18 4.80
CA GLU A 117 -17.62 5.33 5.28
C GLU A 117 -18.60 4.39 4.53
N LEU A 118 -18.38 4.20 3.22
CA LEU A 118 -19.26 3.36 2.40
C LEU A 118 -18.88 1.86 2.44
N TYR A 119 -17.59 1.56 2.50
CA TYR A 119 -17.10 0.19 2.28
C TYR A 119 -16.24 -0.34 3.43
N GLY A 120 -15.90 0.47 4.42
CA GLY A 120 -15.02 0.07 5.52
C GLY A 120 -13.55 -0.09 5.12
N ILE A 121 -13.15 0.40 3.94
CA ILE A 121 -11.81 0.28 3.40
C ILE A 121 -10.95 1.43 3.95
N ARG A 122 -9.79 1.08 4.52
CA ARG A 122 -8.82 2.04 5.05
C ARG A 122 -7.72 2.33 4.05
N THR A 123 -7.07 3.47 4.22
CA THR A 123 -6.00 3.95 3.34
C THR A 123 -4.67 3.95 4.05
N ILE A 124 -3.67 3.27 3.47
CA ILE A 124 -2.25 3.50 3.73
C ILE A 124 -1.82 4.61 2.79
N LEU A 125 -1.30 5.70 3.34
CA LEU A 125 -0.88 6.85 2.56
C LEU A 125 0.64 6.99 2.58
N GLY A 126 1.25 7.03 1.41
CA GLY A 126 2.69 7.13 1.23
C GLY A 126 3.18 8.52 0.83
N HIS A 127 4.50 8.67 0.82
CA HIS A 127 5.22 9.78 0.22
C HIS A 127 6.50 9.26 -0.45
N TRP A 128 6.74 9.64 -1.71
CA TRP A 128 7.90 9.19 -2.49
C TRP A 128 9.26 9.68 -1.97
N LEU A 129 9.26 10.66 -1.07
CA LEU A 129 10.46 11.32 -0.54
C LEU A 129 11.38 11.90 -1.63
N GLY A 130 10.78 12.40 -2.71
CA GLY A 130 11.52 12.98 -3.82
C GLY A 130 12.32 11.98 -4.66
N PHE A 131 11.99 10.67 -4.61
CA PHE A 131 12.75 9.63 -5.31
C PHE A 131 12.74 9.80 -6.84
N TRP A 132 11.66 10.34 -7.39
CA TRP A 132 11.50 10.59 -8.82
C TRP A 132 11.73 12.04 -9.22
N GLU A 133 12.18 12.90 -8.29
CA GLU A 133 12.49 14.29 -8.61
C GLU A 133 13.79 14.39 -9.41
N TYR A 134 13.79 15.31 -10.38
CA TYR A 134 14.99 15.63 -11.15
C TYR A 134 15.58 16.97 -10.70
N PRO A 135 16.88 17.06 -10.59
CA PRO A 135 17.85 15.97 -10.64
C PRO A 135 17.74 15.09 -9.39
N CYS A 136 17.80 13.79 -9.54
CA CYS A 136 17.60 12.69 -8.58
C CYS A 136 17.66 13.01 -7.08
N PRO A 137 17.15 12.16 -6.17
CA PRO A 137 17.06 12.48 -4.75
C PRO A 137 18.41 12.84 -4.15
N PHE A 138 18.58 14.08 -3.67
CA PHE A 138 19.82 14.55 -3.05
C PHE A 138 19.78 14.42 -1.53
N TYR A 139 19.60 13.21 -1.01
CA TYR A 139 19.56 12.99 0.45
C TYR A 139 20.84 13.44 1.17
N GLY A 140 21.97 13.56 0.48
CA GLY A 140 23.21 14.14 1.00
C GLY A 140 23.14 15.64 1.29
N HIS A 141 22.20 16.38 0.70
CA HIS A 141 22.04 17.81 0.82
C HIS A 141 20.97 18.20 1.82
N GLN A 142 21.28 19.16 2.71
CA GLN A 142 20.36 19.58 3.77
C GLN A 142 19.11 20.23 3.21
N ASP A 143 19.24 21.13 2.24
CA ASP A 143 18.09 21.84 1.63
C ASP A 143 17.07 20.88 1.01
N PHE A 144 17.56 19.79 0.37
CA PHE A 144 16.68 18.76 -0.16
C PHE A 144 15.92 18.04 0.96
N ARG A 145 16.61 17.64 2.03
CA ARG A 145 15.95 16.99 3.18
C ARG A 145 14.95 17.92 3.86
N ASP A 146 15.27 19.22 3.97
CA ASP A 146 14.36 20.22 4.56
C ASP A 146 13.09 20.40 3.72
N LYS A 147 13.22 20.44 2.37
CA LYS A 147 12.10 20.47 1.43
C LYS A 147 11.19 19.24 1.65
N ILE A 148 11.76 18.05 1.58
CA ILE A 148 11.00 16.79 1.75
C ILE A 148 10.39 16.70 3.15
N THR A 149 11.09 17.15 4.19
CA THR A 149 10.53 17.21 5.55
C THR A 149 9.29 18.07 5.60
N LYS A 150 9.32 19.24 4.98
CA LYS A 150 8.16 20.13 4.92
C LYS A 150 6.97 19.45 4.22
N GLU A 151 7.19 18.85 3.06
CA GLU A 151 6.14 18.16 2.29
C GLU A 151 5.50 17.01 3.07
N VAL A 152 6.31 16.17 3.71
CA VAL A 152 5.84 15.05 4.55
C VAL A 152 5.03 15.55 5.74
N LEU A 153 5.45 16.62 6.40
CA LEU A 153 4.73 17.18 7.55
C LEU A 153 3.43 17.87 7.12
N GLU A 154 3.40 18.54 5.99
CA GLU A 154 2.19 19.11 5.38
C GLU A 154 1.20 17.99 5.04
N MET A 155 1.64 16.90 4.41
CA MET A 155 0.83 15.70 4.16
C MET A 155 0.25 15.14 5.47
N ALA A 156 1.10 14.90 6.46
CA ALA A 156 0.64 14.33 7.73
C ALA A 156 -0.35 15.27 8.45
N ALA A 157 -0.11 16.58 8.46
CA ALA A 157 -1.01 17.56 9.03
C ALA A 157 -2.37 17.60 8.32
N ALA A 158 -2.38 17.43 6.98
CA ALA A 158 -3.59 17.47 6.18
C ALA A 158 -4.51 16.26 6.43
N TYR A 159 -3.94 15.06 6.61
CA TYR A 159 -4.71 13.81 6.58
C TYR A 159 -4.77 13.03 7.89
N LYS A 160 -4.02 13.40 8.94
CA LYS A 160 -3.98 12.67 10.23
C LYS A 160 -5.34 12.51 10.93
N ASP A 161 -6.29 13.36 10.62
CA ASP A 161 -7.62 13.35 11.22
C ASP A 161 -8.67 12.61 10.37
N GLU A 162 -8.27 12.05 9.22
CA GLU A 162 -9.16 11.30 8.35
C GLU A 162 -9.50 9.92 8.97
N PRO A 163 -10.78 9.59 9.13
CA PRO A 163 -11.19 8.38 9.86
C PRO A 163 -10.76 7.09 9.19
N GLY A 164 -10.53 7.14 7.88
CA GLY A 164 -10.06 6.02 7.06
C GLY A 164 -8.55 5.83 7.04
N LEU A 165 -7.76 6.75 7.56
CA LEU A 165 -6.30 6.60 7.57
C LEU A 165 -5.88 5.40 8.42
N LEU A 166 -4.91 4.60 7.91
CA LEU A 166 -4.39 3.43 8.59
C LEU A 166 -2.98 3.69 9.16
N PHE A 167 -2.04 4.04 8.31
CA PHE A 167 -0.68 4.43 8.69
C PHE A 167 0.05 5.09 7.50
N TRP A 168 1.24 5.64 7.78
CA TRP A 168 2.09 6.32 6.81
C TRP A 168 3.16 5.39 6.26
N ILE A 169 3.50 5.52 4.96
CA ILE A 169 4.70 4.89 4.37
C ILE A 169 5.65 5.99 3.88
N LEU A 170 6.87 5.96 4.39
CA LEU A 170 7.93 6.90 4.04
C LEU A 170 8.88 6.26 3.04
N GLY A 171 8.86 6.72 1.81
CA GLY A 171 9.56 6.14 0.67
C GLY A 171 8.84 4.95 0.04
N ASN A 172 9.48 4.38 -0.95
CA ASN A 172 9.04 3.19 -1.67
C ASN A 172 10.24 2.23 -1.80
N GLU A 173 11.02 2.36 -2.87
CA GLU A 173 12.24 1.60 -3.16
C GLU A 173 13.49 2.52 -3.14
N ASN A 174 13.42 3.60 -2.40
CA ASN A 174 14.47 4.64 -2.34
C ASN A 174 15.83 4.10 -1.90
N ASN A 175 15.85 2.97 -1.18
CA ASN A 175 17.07 2.28 -0.78
C ASN A 175 17.93 1.83 -1.96
N TYR A 176 17.37 1.64 -3.15
CA TYR A 176 18.15 1.32 -4.34
C TYR A 176 19.05 2.48 -4.79
N SER A 177 18.68 3.73 -4.47
CA SER A 177 19.54 4.89 -4.72
C SER A 177 20.84 4.86 -3.88
N CYS A 178 20.81 4.17 -2.73
CA CYS A 178 21.99 4.01 -1.89
C CYS A 178 23.02 3.04 -2.50
N LEU A 179 22.58 2.15 -3.38
CA LEU A 179 23.46 1.19 -4.07
C LEU A 179 24.28 1.83 -5.19
N GLY A 180 23.91 3.03 -5.63
CA GLY A 180 24.57 3.72 -6.73
C GLY A 180 24.13 3.23 -8.12
N THR A 181 22.97 2.58 -8.23
CA THR A 181 22.47 1.99 -9.48
C THR A 181 21.23 2.68 -10.02
N VAL A 182 20.29 3.07 -9.16
CA VAL A 182 19.04 3.74 -9.53
C VAL A 182 18.98 5.07 -8.80
N ASN A 183 18.74 6.16 -9.53
CA ASN A 183 18.65 7.51 -8.97
C ASN A 183 19.77 7.79 -7.96
N SER A 184 21.00 7.47 -8.34
CA SER A 184 22.17 7.58 -7.46
C SER A 184 22.48 9.03 -7.12
N TRP A 185 22.91 9.24 -5.89
CA TRP A 185 23.28 10.54 -5.34
C TRP A 185 24.59 10.45 -4.54
N SER A 186 25.21 11.59 -4.30
CA SER A 186 26.45 11.66 -3.52
C SER A 186 26.55 12.99 -2.74
N ASN A 187 27.63 13.18 -2.04
CA ASN A 187 28.07 14.42 -1.44
C ASN A 187 29.60 14.38 -1.25
N ASP A 188 30.19 15.51 -0.84
CA ASP A 188 31.65 15.66 -0.69
C ASP A 188 32.31 14.63 0.24
N GLU A 189 31.60 14.13 1.25
CA GLU A 189 32.14 13.13 2.18
C GLU A 189 32.14 11.74 1.53
N ILE A 190 31.07 11.39 0.84
CA ILE A 190 30.94 10.12 0.12
C ILE A 190 31.97 10.06 -1.00
N ASP A 191 32.17 11.16 -1.74
CA ASP A 191 33.08 11.23 -2.88
C ASP A 191 34.55 11.09 -2.47
N LYS A 192 34.89 11.44 -1.23
CA LYS A 192 36.25 11.26 -0.66
C LYS A 192 36.52 9.83 -0.20
N GLU A 193 35.50 9.00 -0.01
CA GLU A 193 35.68 7.60 0.40
C GLU A 193 36.04 6.75 -0.81
N PRO A 194 37.24 6.13 -0.85
CA PRO A 194 37.73 5.37 -2.00
C PRO A 194 37.05 3.98 -2.13
N ASP A 195 36.45 3.46 -1.06
CA ASP A 195 35.82 2.14 -1.04
C ASP A 195 34.34 2.24 -1.44
N PRO A 196 33.93 1.70 -2.61
CA PRO A 196 32.54 1.73 -3.05
C PRO A 196 31.54 1.07 -2.07
N GLN A 197 31.97 0.08 -1.31
CA GLN A 197 31.09 -0.56 -0.33
C GLN A 197 30.86 0.36 0.88
N LYS A 198 31.87 1.09 1.31
CA LYS A 198 31.72 2.10 2.35
C LYS A 198 30.87 3.26 1.87
N GLN A 199 31.03 3.71 0.61
CA GLN A 199 30.13 4.72 0.03
C GLN A 199 28.67 4.31 0.10
N LYS A 200 28.33 3.05 -0.25
CA LYS A 200 26.95 2.51 -0.12
C LYS A 200 26.45 2.57 1.32
N ILE A 201 27.27 2.18 2.28
CA ILE A 201 26.93 2.23 3.71
C ILE A 201 26.73 3.67 4.17
N MET A 202 27.54 4.63 3.70
CA MET A 202 27.39 6.05 4.02
C MET A 202 26.06 6.59 3.48
N ARG A 203 25.72 6.31 2.22
CA ARG A 203 24.41 6.67 1.65
C ARG A 203 23.27 6.06 2.45
N ALA A 204 23.33 4.78 2.74
CA ALA A 204 22.31 4.09 3.52
C ALA A 204 22.11 4.72 4.93
N LYS A 205 23.22 5.06 5.62
CA LYS A 205 23.16 5.75 6.92
C LYS A 205 22.45 7.10 6.81
N ILE A 206 22.82 7.92 5.83
CA ILE A 206 22.22 9.24 5.62
C ILE A 206 20.72 9.08 5.33
N TYR A 207 20.36 8.24 4.37
CA TYR A 207 18.98 8.02 3.98
C TYR A 207 18.11 7.50 5.14
N TYR A 208 18.52 6.41 5.79
CA TYR A 208 17.71 5.83 6.86
C TYR A 208 17.66 6.71 8.13
N SER A 209 18.71 7.48 8.43
CA SER A 209 18.65 8.48 9.50
C SER A 209 17.64 9.58 9.17
N PHE A 210 17.63 10.04 7.93
CA PHE A 210 16.64 11.02 7.46
C PHE A 210 15.20 10.47 7.58
N VAL A 211 14.94 9.24 7.13
CA VAL A 211 13.61 8.62 7.28
C VAL A 211 13.22 8.47 8.75
N ASN A 212 14.18 8.16 9.61
CA ASN A 212 13.94 8.12 11.07
C ASN A 212 13.52 9.48 11.64
N ASP A 213 14.18 10.55 11.20
CA ASP A 213 13.85 11.91 11.66
C ASP A 213 12.47 12.37 11.15
N LEU A 214 12.08 11.94 9.95
CA LEU A 214 10.71 12.11 9.44
C LEU A 214 9.69 11.37 10.33
N ALA A 215 9.94 10.11 10.68
CA ALA A 215 9.06 9.33 11.55
C ALA A 215 8.89 10.01 12.92
N LYS A 216 9.98 10.45 13.55
CA LYS A 216 9.93 11.25 14.80
C LYS A 216 9.08 12.50 14.67
N SER A 217 9.20 13.18 13.52
CA SER A 217 8.48 14.42 13.29
C SER A 217 6.98 14.17 13.04
N ILE A 218 6.63 13.08 12.35
CA ILE A 218 5.25 12.62 12.23
C ILE A 218 4.67 12.29 13.62
N HIS A 219 5.35 11.51 14.44
CA HIS A 219 4.85 11.14 15.78
C HIS A 219 4.54 12.34 16.68
N LYS A 220 5.22 13.48 16.50
CA LYS A 220 4.92 14.72 17.24
C LYS A 220 3.57 15.34 16.84
N ILE A 221 3.18 15.22 15.58
CA ILE A 221 1.95 15.82 15.05
C ILE A 221 0.81 14.82 14.91
N ASP A 222 1.13 13.54 14.79
CA ASP A 222 0.19 12.43 14.66
C ASP A 222 0.62 11.24 15.55
N PRO A 223 0.25 11.24 16.84
CA PRO A 223 0.55 10.13 17.74
C PRO A 223 -0.40 8.92 17.59
N HIS A 224 -1.27 8.94 16.60
CA HIS A 224 -2.34 7.96 16.44
C HIS A 224 -2.11 6.96 15.31
N HIS A 225 -1.19 7.24 14.38
CA HIS A 225 -0.89 6.37 13.24
C HIS A 225 0.60 6.06 13.17
N PRO A 226 0.96 4.79 12.95
CA PRO A 226 2.35 4.37 12.78
C PRO A 226 3.01 4.97 11.52
N ALA A 227 4.33 5.10 11.55
CA ALA A 227 5.17 5.46 10.42
C ALA A 227 5.99 4.25 9.96
N ALA A 228 5.82 3.83 8.70
CA ALA A 228 6.51 2.72 8.08
C ALA A 228 7.68 3.20 7.22
N LEU A 229 8.77 2.44 7.21
CA LEU A 229 9.84 2.57 6.23
C LEU A 229 9.46 1.81 4.95
N GLY A 230 9.31 2.50 3.81
CA GLY A 230 9.19 1.89 2.49
C GLY A 230 10.55 1.40 2.00
N ASN A 231 10.67 0.11 1.61
CA ASN A 231 11.95 -0.50 1.25
C ASN A 231 11.80 -1.57 0.18
N GLY A 232 12.61 -1.47 -0.88
CA GLY A 232 12.75 -2.55 -1.86
C GLY A 232 13.55 -3.70 -1.26
N GLU A 233 12.99 -4.91 -1.25
CA GLU A 233 13.59 -6.10 -0.67
C GLU A 233 14.08 -5.88 0.79
N LEU A 234 15.04 -6.67 1.25
CA LEU A 234 15.69 -6.50 2.56
C LEU A 234 17.01 -5.70 2.48
N VAL A 235 17.30 -5.14 1.31
CA VAL A 235 18.58 -4.48 1.04
C VAL A 235 18.72 -3.22 1.91
N GLY A 236 19.82 -3.15 2.65
CA GLY A 236 20.18 -2.01 3.51
C GLY A 236 19.52 -2.02 4.89
N LEU A 237 18.60 -2.96 5.20
CA LEU A 237 17.91 -3.00 6.49
C LEU A 237 18.84 -3.27 7.67
N GLU A 238 20.02 -3.86 7.46
CA GLU A 238 21.06 -3.99 8.49
C GLU A 238 21.63 -2.62 8.91
N VAL A 239 21.60 -1.63 8.02
CA VAL A 239 21.96 -0.25 8.36
C VAL A 239 20.78 0.44 9.01
N ALA A 240 19.57 0.31 8.44
CA ALA A 240 18.35 0.89 8.99
C ALA A 240 18.12 0.47 10.44
N SER A 241 18.36 -0.80 10.78
CA SER A 241 18.18 -1.34 12.15
C SER A 241 19.02 -0.62 13.20
N ARG A 242 20.13 -0.01 12.80
CA ARG A 242 21.05 0.71 13.70
C ARG A 242 20.73 2.20 13.82
N VAL A 243 20.16 2.80 12.75
CA VAL A 243 20.00 4.26 12.66
C VAL A 243 18.55 4.73 12.59
N ALA A 244 17.59 3.81 12.47
CA ALA A 244 16.17 4.14 12.36
C ALA A 244 15.29 3.47 13.45
N PRO A 245 15.56 3.70 14.75
CA PRO A 245 14.80 3.07 15.83
C PRO A 245 13.35 3.54 15.95
N ASP A 246 13.03 4.76 15.50
CA ASP A 246 11.70 5.37 15.63
C ASP A 246 10.71 4.94 14.53
N ILE A 247 11.15 4.18 13.53
CA ILE A 247 10.25 3.52 12.58
C ILE A 247 9.42 2.46 13.31
N ASP A 248 8.11 2.45 13.10
CA ASP A 248 7.20 1.49 13.77
C ASP A 248 7.16 0.14 13.08
N LEU A 249 7.24 0.12 11.74
CA LEU A 249 7.17 -1.09 10.92
C LEU A 249 7.93 -0.91 9.60
N VAL A 250 8.26 -2.04 8.97
CA VAL A 250 8.88 -2.07 7.64
C VAL A 250 7.82 -2.41 6.60
N ALA A 251 7.76 -1.63 5.53
CA ALA A 251 6.89 -1.82 4.38
C ALA A 251 7.74 -2.27 3.18
N CYS A 252 7.80 -3.58 2.94
CA CYS A 252 8.65 -4.13 1.88
C CYS A 252 7.91 -4.36 0.57
N ILE A 253 8.61 -4.09 -0.52
CA ILE A 253 8.23 -4.41 -1.90
C ILE A 253 8.97 -5.68 -2.28
N ILE A 254 8.24 -6.77 -2.57
CA ILE A 254 8.81 -8.11 -2.71
C ILE A 254 8.20 -8.86 -3.90
N TYR A 255 9.02 -9.08 -4.93
CA TYR A 255 8.65 -9.86 -6.11
C TYR A 255 9.54 -11.09 -6.25
N ARG A 256 9.16 -12.20 -5.61
CA ARG A 256 9.93 -13.44 -5.53
C ARG A 256 9.20 -14.65 -6.11
N GLY A 257 8.14 -14.44 -6.89
CA GLY A 257 7.32 -15.51 -7.43
C GLY A 257 6.34 -16.09 -6.41
N LYS A 258 6.03 -17.38 -6.47
CA LYS A 258 5.05 -18.04 -5.57
C LYS A 258 5.50 -18.13 -4.12
N THR A 259 6.78 -17.92 -3.81
CA THR A 259 7.32 -18.03 -2.45
C THR A 259 8.16 -16.81 -2.08
N PHE A 260 8.01 -16.36 -0.85
CA PHE A 260 8.88 -15.35 -0.26
C PHE A 260 10.17 -15.93 0.35
N GLY A 261 10.36 -17.26 0.26
CA GLY A 261 11.53 -17.94 0.85
C GLY A 261 11.61 -17.70 2.37
N ASN A 262 12.78 -17.29 2.83
CA ASN A 262 13.04 -17.02 4.25
C ASN A 262 12.80 -15.58 4.70
N LEU A 263 12.14 -14.76 3.87
CA LEU A 263 11.93 -13.31 4.07
C LEU A 263 11.59 -12.93 5.52
N PHE A 264 10.54 -13.57 6.08
CA PHE A 264 9.99 -13.22 7.39
C PHE A 264 10.99 -13.46 8.52
N ASN A 265 11.70 -14.58 8.48
CA ASN A 265 12.74 -14.88 9.47
C ASN A 265 13.97 -13.99 9.28
N SER A 266 14.38 -13.75 8.04
CA SER A 266 15.52 -12.87 7.76
C SER A 266 15.27 -11.45 8.26
N LEU A 267 14.08 -10.89 8.00
CA LEU A 267 13.74 -9.57 8.54
C LEU A 267 13.77 -9.56 10.07
N LYS A 268 13.18 -10.56 10.73
CA LYS A 268 13.15 -10.63 12.19
C LYS A 268 14.55 -10.66 12.82
N LEU A 269 15.51 -11.28 12.14
CA LEU A 269 16.91 -11.32 12.59
C LEU A 269 17.66 -10.02 12.29
N THR A 270 17.33 -9.34 11.19
CA THR A 270 18.04 -8.13 10.74
C THR A 270 17.48 -6.87 11.39
N PHE A 271 16.17 -6.76 11.44
CA PHE A 271 15.48 -5.60 11.97
C PHE A 271 14.17 -6.06 12.65
N ASP A 272 14.21 -6.31 13.96
CA ASP A 272 13.06 -6.83 14.73
C ASP A 272 11.91 -5.82 14.81
N LYS A 273 11.28 -5.60 13.66
CA LYS A 273 10.07 -4.78 13.47
C LYS A 273 9.01 -5.60 12.74
N PRO A 274 7.71 -5.25 12.86
CA PRO A 274 6.68 -5.88 12.04
C PRO A 274 6.84 -5.54 10.56
N LEU A 275 6.38 -6.46 9.72
CA LEU A 275 6.41 -6.39 8.27
C LEU A 275 5.00 -6.23 7.72
N VAL A 276 4.78 -5.24 6.87
CA VAL A 276 3.74 -5.25 5.86
C VAL A 276 4.38 -5.46 4.48
N LEU A 277 3.85 -6.37 3.68
CA LEU A 277 4.23 -6.44 2.27
C LEU A 277 3.49 -5.31 1.55
N SER A 278 4.16 -4.19 1.34
CA SER A 278 3.54 -3.01 0.73
C SER A 278 3.33 -3.15 -0.77
N GLU A 279 4.11 -4.05 -1.39
CA GLU A 279 3.84 -4.60 -2.71
C GLU A 279 4.27 -6.06 -2.77
N PHE A 280 3.44 -6.85 -3.39
CA PHE A 280 3.74 -8.18 -3.88
C PHE A 280 2.69 -8.57 -4.91
N GLY A 281 3.02 -9.43 -5.82
CA GLY A 281 2.07 -9.78 -6.86
C GLY A 281 2.63 -10.75 -7.88
N ALA A 282 1.90 -10.90 -8.95
CA ALA A 282 2.28 -11.58 -10.16
C ALA A 282 1.41 -11.05 -11.31
N ASP A 283 1.99 -10.96 -12.48
CA ASP A 283 1.27 -10.65 -13.70
C ASP A 283 0.39 -11.82 -14.15
N SER A 284 -0.59 -11.53 -14.98
CA SER A 284 -1.41 -12.54 -15.66
C SER A 284 -0.95 -12.79 -17.10
N PHE A 285 0.28 -12.40 -17.45
CA PHE A 285 0.82 -12.55 -18.81
C PHE A 285 1.87 -13.66 -18.89
N ASP A 286 1.61 -14.66 -19.73
CA ASP A 286 2.59 -15.70 -20.06
C ASP A 286 3.45 -15.24 -21.25
N ALA A 287 4.61 -14.69 -20.94
CA ALA A 287 5.55 -14.19 -21.95
C ALA A 287 6.16 -15.29 -22.85
N TYR A 288 6.06 -16.55 -22.46
CA TYR A 288 6.52 -17.67 -23.30
C TYR A 288 5.48 -18.08 -24.34
N GLN A 289 4.20 -17.91 -24.02
CA GLN A 289 3.09 -18.23 -24.90
C GLN A 289 2.47 -16.98 -25.55
N ILE A 290 2.92 -15.78 -25.13
CA ILE A 290 2.43 -14.46 -25.59
C ILE A 290 0.90 -14.38 -25.42
N LYS A 291 0.42 -14.68 -24.20
CA LYS A 291 -1.02 -14.66 -23.89
C LYS A 291 -1.29 -14.45 -22.41
N GLU A 292 -2.49 -14.06 -22.08
CA GLU A 292 -2.96 -13.99 -20.71
C GLU A 292 -3.07 -15.40 -20.08
N ASP A 293 -2.58 -15.56 -18.85
CA ASP A 293 -2.75 -16.73 -17.98
C ASP A 293 -3.20 -16.32 -16.57
N GLN A 294 -4.49 -16.12 -16.40
CA GLN A 294 -5.10 -15.80 -15.10
C GLN A 294 -4.98 -16.94 -14.09
N ASN A 295 -4.74 -18.20 -14.54
CA ASN A 295 -4.54 -19.32 -13.62
C ASN A 295 -3.20 -19.20 -12.90
N MET A 296 -2.15 -18.81 -13.63
CA MET A 296 -0.82 -18.60 -13.09
C MET A 296 -0.85 -17.46 -12.05
N GLN A 297 -1.41 -16.31 -12.40
CA GLN A 297 -1.56 -15.19 -11.47
C GLN A 297 -2.29 -15.61 -10.19
N ALA A 298 -3.42 -16.28 -10.32
CA ALA A 298 -4.21 -16.73 -9.16
C ALA A 298 -3.43 -17.71 -8.27
N PHE A 299 -2.68 -18.62 -8.86
CA PHE A 299 -1.84 -19.57 -8.13
C PHE A 299 -0.71 -18.89 -7.34
N PHE A 300 -0.02 -17.93 -7.97
CA PHE A 300 1.03 -17.16 -7.30
C PHE A 300 0.47 -16.38 -6.11
N LEU A 301 -0.58 -15.59 -6.33
CA LEU A 301 -1.18 -14.76 -5.29
C LEU A 301 -1.73 -15.59 -4.13
N GLU A 302 -2.36 -16.73 -4.40
CA GLU A 302 -2.83 -17.61 -3.34
C GLU A 302 -1.65 -18.18 -2.52
N SER A 303 -0.59 -18.64 -3.19
CA SER A 303 0.61 -19.16 -2.52
C SER A 303 1.28 -18.09 -1.64
N GLN A 304 1.37 -16.85 -2.13
CA GLN A 304 1.88 -15.71 -1.40
C GLN A 304 1.01 -15.40 -0.15
N TRP A 305 -0.32 -15.35 -0.29
CA TRP A 305 -1.23 -15.12 0.83
C TRP A 305 -1.18 -16.24 1.88
N ARG A 306 -0.98 -17.49 1.49
CA ARG A 306 -0.77 -18.60 2.44
C ARG A 306 0.47 -18.38 3.28
N GLN A 307 1.55 -17.88 2.71
CA GLN A 307 2.77 -17.56 3.45
C GLN A 307 2.60 -16.35 4.36
N ILE A 308 1.87 -15.29 3.92
CA ILE A 308 1.49 -14.17 4.77
C ILE A 308 0.74 -14.68 6.01
N TYR A 309 -0.31 -15.48 5.81
CA TYR A 309 -1.11 -16.04 6.92
C TYR A 309 -0.29 -16.93 7.85
N LYS A 310 0.65 -17.72 7.32
CA LYS A 310 1.56 -18.52 8.12
C LYS A 310 2.42 -17.66 9.05
N ASN A 311 2.76 -16.44 8.66
CA ASN A 311 3.65 -15.53 9.40
C ASN A 311 2.93 -14.45 10.21
N LEU A 312 1.58 -14.51 10.31
CA LEU A 312 0.82 -13.65 11.22
C LEU A 312 1.05 -14.04 12.69
N ALA A 313 0.84 -13.11 13.60
CA ALA A 313 1.07 -13.24 15.03
C ALA A 313 0.37 -14.46 15.69
N ASN A 314 -0.77 -14.86 15.18
CA ASN A 314 -1.57 -15.95 15.75
C ASN A 314 -1.15 -17.33 15.27
N ASN A 315 -0.24 -17.41 14.30
CA ASN A 315 0.29 -18.68 13.80
C ASN A 315 1.56 -19.07 14.56
N LYS A 316 1.59 -20.30 15.08
CA LYS A 316 2.71 -20.81 15.88
C LYS A 316 3.90 -21.28 15.02
N GLU A 317 3.67 -21.54 13.74
CA GLU A 317 4.68 -22.10 12.83
C GLU A 317 5.51 -21.05 12.10
N GLY A 318 5.05 -19.78 12.07
CA GLY A 318 5.69 -18.70 11.36
C GLY A 318 6.49 -17.75 12.25
N ALA A 319 7.12 -16.76 11.63
CA ALA A 319 7.91 -15.74 12.32
C ALA A 319 7.07 -14.82 13.23
N GLY A 320 5.77 -14.70 12.97
CA GLY A 320 4.85 -13.89 13.76
C GLY A 320 5.07 -12.39 13.64
N ASN A 321 5.77 -11.94 12.61
CA ASN A 321 6.09 -10.54 12.37
C ASN A 321 5.35 -9.91 11.19
N CYS A 322 4.54 -10.65 10.45
CA CYS A 322 3.75 -10.13 9.34
C CYS A 322 2.41 -9.58 9.85
N ILE A 323 1.99 -8.44 9.31
CA ILE A 323 0.68 -7.82 9.59
C ILE A 323 -0.26 -7.83 8.37
N GLY A 324 0.13 -8.49 7.29
CA GLY A 324 -0.62 -8.55 6.02
C GLY A 324 0.14 -7.91 4.86
N GLY A 325 -0.60 -7.51 3.84
CA GLY A 325 0.01 -6.84 2.69
C GLY A 325 -1.00 -6.28 1.69
N THR A 326 -0.48 -5.54 0.72
CA THR A 326 -1.20 -4.96 -0.42
C THR A 326 -0.69 -5.60 -1.71
N MET A 327 -1.58 -6.27 -2.44
CA MET A 327 -1.26 -6.84 -3.75
C MET A 327 -1.01 -5.71 -4.75
N PHE A 328 0.00 -5.81 -5.51
CA PHE A 328 0.20 -5.02 -6.71
C PHE A 328 -0.39 -5.81 -7.87
N GLU A 329 -1.57 -5.38 -8.47
CA GLU A 329 -2.32 -4.22 -8.03
C GLU A 329 -3.84 -4.40 -8.31
N TRP A 330 -4.64 -3.33 -8.17
CA TRP A 330 -6.09 -3.41 -8.38
C TRP A 330 -6.47 -3.52 -9.85
N LEU A 331 -5.92 -2.64 -10.71
CA LEU A 331 -6.23 -2.56 -12.14
C LEU A 331 -4.98 -2.81 -12.99
N ASP A 332 -5.17 -3.30 -14.20
CA ASP A 332 -4.11 -3.32 -15.20
C ASP A 332 -3.66 -1.91 -15.58
N GLU A 333 -2.34 -1.68 -15.73
CA GLU A 333 -1.74 -0.38 -16.03
C GLU A 333 -1.37 -0.26 -17.53
N TRP A 334 -2.33 -0.07 -18.41
CA TRP A 334 -2.13 0.00 -19.86
C TRP A 334 -1.13 1.06 -20.35
N TRP A 335 -0.68 1.94 -19.48
CA TRP A 335 0.26 3.03 -19.75
C TRP A 335 1.71 2.68 -19.42
N LYS A 336 1.95 1.61 -18.70
CA LYS A 336 3.21 1.34 -18.01
C LYS A 336 4.38 1.03 -18.96
N HIS A 337 4.10 0.40 -20.10
CA HIS A 337 5.14 0.02 -21.05
C HIS A 337 5.90 1.22 -21.60
N ASN A 338 5.19 2.30 -21.94
CA ASN A 338 5.81 3.50 -22.46
C ASN A 338 5.08 4.76 -21.94
N GLU A 339 5.53 5.28 -20.81
CA GLU A 339 4.92 6.40 -20.10
C GLU A 339 4.86 7.70 -20.91
N TYR A 340 5.60 7.79 -22.01
CA TYR A 340 5.74 8.99 -22.84
C TYR A 340 5.05 8.91 -24.21
N ASP A 341 4.46 7.76 -24.55
CA ASP A 341 3.75 7.58 -25.83
C ASP A 341 2.25 7.35 -25.63
N PRO A 342 1.40 8.40 -25.81
CA PRO A 342 -0.04 8.28 -25.62
C PRO A 342 -0.74 7.25 -26.51
N GLU A 343 -0.18 6.89 -27.66
CA GLU A 343 -0.76 5.86 -28.50
C GLU A 343 -0.55 4.46 -27.92
N SER A 344 0.56 4.23 -27.21
CA SER A 344 0.80 2.97 -26.51
C SER A 344 -0.19 2.73 -25.37
N TRP A 345 -0.75 3.76 -24.74
CA TRP A 345 -1.68 3.63 -23.60
C TRP A 345 -3.06 3.07 -23.97
N LYS A 346 -3.31 2.87 -25.25
CA LYS A 346 -4.56 2.32 -25.81
C LYS A 346 -4.43 0.84 -26.20
N ALA A 347 -3.25 0.28 -26.10
CA ALA A 347 -2.96 -1.11 -26.43
C ALA A 347 -2.31 -1.79 -25.22
N HIS A 348 -2.86 -2.92 -24.81
CA HIS A 348 -2.27 -3.71 -23.73
C HIS A 348 -1.00 -4.37 -24.21
N ASP A 349 0.14 -4.10 -23.58
CA ASP A 349 1.44 -4.56 -24.04
C ASP A 349 1.57 -6.09 -23.97
N THR A 350 2.07 -6.67 -25.04
CA THR A 350 2.41 -8.09 -25.12
C THR A 350 3.91 -8.32 -25.28
N GLY A 351 4.73 -7.28 -25.15
CA GLY A 351 6.18 -7.36 -25.03
C GLY A 351 6.58 -8.04 -23.74
N SER A 352 7.85 -8.24 -23.53
CA SER A 352 8.28 -9.09 -22.43
C SER A 352 9.56 -8.68 -21.73
N ASN A 353 10.06 -7.49 -22.00
CA ASN A 353 11.33 -7.00 -21.44
C ASN A 353 11.12 -6.02 -20.29
N TRP A 354 10.30 -6.44 -19.34
CA TRP A 354 10.00 -5.61 -18.19
C TRP A 354 11.03 -5.76 -17.08
N SER A 355 10.69 -5.32 -15.92
CA SER A 355 11.55 -5.22 -14.75
C SER A 355 12.47 -6.40 -14.51
N ASN A 356 13.60 -6.13 -13.95
CA ASN A 356 14.61 -7.09 -13.57
C ASN A 356 14.75 -7.15 -12.05
N PRO A 357 14.91 -8.35 -11.50
CA PRO A 357 14.64 -9.70 -12.03
C PRO A 357 13.21 -10.10 -11.72
N SER A 358 12.62 -10.80 -12.64
CA SER A 358 11.32 -11.41 -12.41
C SER A 358 11.45 -12.57 -11.45
N TYR A 359 10.61 -12.69 -10.48
CA TYR A 359 10.34 -13.87 -9.65
C TYR A 359 11.55 -14.77 -9.30
N TYR A 360 12.43 -14.33 -8.42
CA TYR A 360 13.71 -14.96 -8.08
C TYR A 360 13.69 -16.45 -7.73
N PHE A 361 12.60 -16.97 -7.16
CA PHE A 361 12.61 -18.29 -6.54
C PHE A 361 11.85 -19.35 -7.30
N ASP A 362 11.17 -19.01 -8.41
CA ASP A 362 10.10 -19.85 -8.81
C ASP A 362 9.88 -20.01 -10.27
N VAL A 363 10.67 -19.39 -11.06
CA VAL A 363 10.26 -19.21 -12.38
C VAL A 363 11.25 -19.64 -13.39
N LYS A 364 10.67 -20.16 -14.41
CA LYS A 364 11.26 -20.38 -15.70
C LYS A 364 11.65 -19.07 -16.40
N ALA A 365 11.72 -17.94 -15.65
CA ALA A 365 12.06 -16.65 -16.20
C ALA A 365 13.41 -16.67 -16.88
N LYS A 366 13.41 -16.48 -18.17
CA LYS A 366 14.58 -16.17 -18.96
C LYS A 366 14.47 -14.72 -19.39
N GLU A 367 15.54 -13.95 -19.20
CA GLU A 367 15.64 -12.59 -19.75
C GLU A 367 14.49 -11.67 -19.28
N ASN A 368 14.01 -11.86 -18.06
CA ASN A 368 12.96 -11.04 -17.44
C ASN A 368 11.63 -11.02 -18.21
N LYS A 369 11.27 -12.13 -18.84
CA LYS A 369 10.13 -12.20 -19.78
C LYS A 369 8.80 -12.56 -19.17
N ASN A 370 8.67 -12.62 -17.87
CA ASN A 370 7.44 -13.03 -17.20
C ASN A 370 7.04 -12.11 -16.05
N MET A 371 7.42 -10.86 -16.16
CA MET A 371 7.01 -9.79 -15.25
C MET A 371 6.60 -8.59 -16.08
N ASN A 372 5.39 -8.62 -16.64
CA ASN A 372 4.81 -7.51 -17.39
C ASN A 372 3.88 -6.71 -16.48
N GLU A 373 4.29 -5.51 -16.12
CA GLU A 373 3.58 -4.69 -15.13
C GLU A 373 2.18 -4.27 -15.59
N GLU A 374 1.92 -4.17 -16.89
CA GLU A 374 0.58 -3.87 -17.38
C GLU A 374 -0.47 -4.93 -17.02
N TRP A 375 -0.05 -6.18 -16.73
CA TRP A 375 -0.92 -7.30 -16.46
C TRP A 375 -1.02 -7.68 -14.97
N PHE A 376 -0.55 -6.85 -14.08
CA PHE A 376 -0.57 -7.12 -12.63
C PHE A 376 -1.93 -6.94 -11.98
N GLY A 377 -2.85 -6.22 -12.60
CA GLY A 377 -4.19 -6.02 -12.07
C GLY A 377 -4.89 -7.34 -11.72
N ILE A 378 -5.53 -7.38 -10.55
CA ILE A 378 -6.48 -8.46 -10.22
C ILE A 378 -7.86 -8.22 -10.83
N THR A 379 -8.01 -7.07 -11.46
CA THR A 379 -9.17 -6.64 -12.24
C THR A 379 -8.68 -6.04 -13.54
N ALA A 380 -9.10 -6.61 -14.66
CA ALA A 380 -8.82 -6.06 -15.99
C ALA A 380 -9.72 -4.88 -16.31
N LEU A 381 -9.27 -4.05 -17.25
CA LEU A 381 -10.06 -2.98 -17.85
C LEU A 381 -10.58 -3.43 -19.23
N SER A 382 -11.81 -2.99 -19.56
CA SER A 382 -12.35 -3.06 -20.92
C SER A 382 -12.41 -1.65 -21.50
N GLU A 383 -12.28 -1.54 -22.82
CA GLU A 383 -12.52 -0.28 -23.54
C GLU A 383 -13.96 0.22 -23.39
N ASP A 384 -14.92 -0.70 -23.12
CA ASP A 384 -16.30 -0.33 -22.85
C ASP A 384 -16.40 0.53 -21.59
N LEU A 385 -17.24 1.55 -21.63
CA LEU A 385 -17.52 2.41 -20.50
C LEU A 385 -18.79 1.97 -19.77
N GLU A 386 -18.73 2.01 -18.44
CA GLU A 386 -19.88 1.78 -17.57
C GLU A 386 -19.93 2.88 -16.50
N GLY A 387 -20.91 3.76 -16.59
CA GLY A 387 -21.00 4.91 -15.70
C GLY A 387 -19.85 5.93 -15.87
N GLY A 388 -19.34 6.07 -17.10
CA GLY A 388 -18.28 7.02 -17.45
C GLY A 388 -16.85 6.56 -17.16
N ILE A 389 -16.66 5.34 -16.64
CA ILE A 389 -15.34 4.74 -16.40
C ILE A 389 -15.21 3.42 -17.19
N ASN A 390 -14.00 3.01 -17.51
CA ASN A 390 -13.74 1.71 -18.11
C ASN A 390 -14.38 0.59 -17.28
N LYS A 391 -15.04 -0.36 -17.94
CA LYS A 391 -15.66 -1.49 -17.27
C LYS A 391 -14.62 -2.34 -16.58
N ARG A 392 -14.89 -2.69 -15.29
CA ARG A 392 -14.04 -3.55 -14.46
C ARG A 392 -14.39 -5.00 -14.68
N ILE A 393 -13.39 -5.82 -15.01
CA ILE A 393 -13.55 -7.26 -15.23
C ILE A 393 -12.66 -8.00 -14.20
N PRO A 394 -13.23 -8.46 -13.06
CA PRO A 394 -12.46 -9.23 -12.09
C PRO A 394 -11.85 -10.48 -12.71
N LYS A 395 -10.52 -10.65 -12.55
CA LYS A 395 -9.78 -11.81 -13.03
C LYS A 395 -9.97 -13.01 -12.08
N LYS A 396 -9.46 -14.17 -12.48
CA LYS A 396 -9.53 -15.39 -11.66
C LYS A 396 -8.92 -15.21 -10.28
N SER A 397 -7.84 -14.46 -10.17
CA SER A 397 -7.16 -14.13 -8.92
C SER A 397 -8.08 -13.42 -7.91
N TYR A 398 -8.96 -12.52 -8.36
CA TYR A 398 -9.96 -11.88 -7.52
C TYR A 398 -10.84 -12.92 -6.79
N TYR A 399 -11.37 -13.90 -7.51
CA TYR A 399 -12.26 -14.92 -6.95
C TYR A 399 -11.52 -15.90 -6.04
N VAL A 400 -10.32 -16.33 -6.45
CA VAL A 400 -9.50 -17.27 -5.67
C VAL A 400 -9.10 -16.65 -4.32
N ILE A 401 -8.66 -15.40 -4.30
CA ILE A 401 -8.25 -14.72 -3.07
C ILE A 401 -9.46 -14.40 -2.21
N ARG A 402 -10.60 -14.01 -2.79
CA ARG A 402 -11.87 -13.85 -2.06
C ARG A 402 -12.22 -15.11 -1.28
N GLU A 403 -12.20 -16.27 -1.92
CA GLU A 403 -12.55 -17.54 -1.26
C GLU A 403 -11.47 -17.94 -0.23
N PHE A 404 -10.20 -17.73 -0.52
CA PHE A 404 -9.12 -17.93 0.45
C PHE A 404 -9.32 -17.09 1.72
N TRP A 405 -9.66 -15.81 1.61
CA TRP A 405 -9.85 -14.94 2.77
C TRP A 405 -11.09 -15.29 3.60
N LYS A 406 -12.12 -15.90 2.99
CA LYS A 406 -13.27 -16.44 3.73
C LYS A 406 -12.89 -17.68 4.54
N ASN A 407 -12.02 -18.52 4.01
CA ASN A 407 -11.60 -19.75 4.68
C ASN A 407 -10.10 -20.07 4.41
N PRO A 408 -9.16 -19.42 5.13
CA PRO A 408 -7.72 -19.59 4.93
C PRO A 408 -7.18 -21.03 5.16
N ASN A 409 -7.97 -21.88 5.81
CA ASN A 409 -7.55 -23.24 6.16
C ASN A 409 -7.90 -24.30 5.09
N VAL A 410 -8.64 -23.94 4.05
CA VAL A 410 -8.97 -24.87 2.96
C VAL A 410 -7.72 -25.15 2.12
N LYS A 411 -7.38 -26.44 2.00
CA LYS A 411 -6.36 -26.88 1.03
C LYS A 411 -6.99 -26.86 -0.35
N ILE A 412 -6.51 -25.97 -1.23
CA ILE A 412 -6.91 -26.00 -2.64
C ILE A 412 -6.14 -27.10 -3.35
N LYS A 413 -6.82 -27.85 -4.20
CA LYS A 413 -6.20 -28.85 -5.07
C LYS A 413 -5.35 -28.11 -6.09
N ASN A 414 -4.07 -28.50 -6.22
CA ASN A 414 -3.21 -27.98 -7.29
C ASN A 414 -3.94 -28.06 -8.62
N PRO A 415 -3.92 -27.02 -9.44
CA PRO A 415 -4.35 -27.14 -10.82
C PRO A 415 -3.45 -28.19 -11.52
N LYS A 416 -4.09 -29.17 -12.12
CA LYS A 416 -3.41 -30.17 -12.96
C LYS A 416 -2.94 -29.55 -14.24
#